data_9e1234e71b82738edd45711122506481
#
_entry.id   9e1234e71b82738edd45711122506481
#
_cell.length_a   1.000
_cell.length_b   1.000
_cell.length_c   1.000
_cell.angle_alpha   90.00
_cell.angle_beta   90.00
_cell.angle_gamma   90.00
#
_symmetry.space_group_name_H-M   'P 1'
#
loop_
_entity.id
_entity.type
_entity.pdbx_description
1 polymer ?
#
loop_
_entity_poly.entity_id
_entity_poly.type
_entity_poly.pdbx_seq_one_letter_code
_entity_poly.pdbx_strand_id
1 'polypeptide(L)'
;MPKYYRYEIYYGDEYTQKGLLNGIYYTDLNYYDCDDVMTPFYQELVSPEISPEMKVINPMFFFTEKGVEKFSDVIQKLDDMLKAVTDTLDNIRVVEVDAGQVKEKDIVYRDEFQIAVTESAYDRIKEQTGGGKHI
;
A
#
# COMPACT_ATOMS: atom_id res chain seq x y z
N MET A 1 12.80 -15.41 5.77
CA MET A 1 13.16 -14.30 4.88
C MET A 1 12.25 -13.10 5.12
N PRO A 2 12.82 -11.88 5.27
CA PRO A 2 11.99 -10.68 5.35
C PRO A 2 11.15 -10.50 4.10
N LYS A 3 10.00 -9.87 4.28
CA LYS A 3 9.07 -9.59 3.20
C LYS A 3 8.70 -8.12 3.17
N TYR A 4 8.22 -7.66 2.01
CA TYR A 4 7.60 -6.36 1.85
C TYR A 4 6.15 -6.53 1.47
N TYR A 5 5.31 -5.58 1.87
CA TYR A 5 3.85 -5.66 1.77
C TYR A 5 3.30 -4.35 1.22
N ARG A 6 2.56 -4.42 0.11
CA ARG A 6 1.84 -3.26 -0.42
C ARG A 6 0.35 -3.52 -0.33
N TYR A 7 -0.36 -2.67 0.40
CA TYR A 7 -1.82 -2.73 0.48
C TYR A 7 -2.42 -1.89 -0.64
N GLU A 8 -3.37 -2.45 -1.35
CA GLU A 8 -4.01 -1.83 -2.49
C GLU A 8 -5.53 -1.96 -2.37
N ILE A 9 -6.25 -1.04 -3.01
CA ILE A 9 -7.70 -1.05 -3.03
C ILE A 9 -8.21 -1.77 -4.28
N TYR A 10 -9.15 -2.66 -4.06
CA TYR A 10 -9.93 -3.30 -5.10
C TYR A 10 -11.32 -2.66 -5.11
N TYR A 11 -11.70 -2.06 -6.24
CA TYR A 11 -12.99 -1.38 -6.38
C TYR A 11 -13.98 -2.30 -7.08
N GLY A 12 -14.85 -2.94 -6.28
CA GLY A 12 -15.83 -3.86 -6.81
C GLY A 12 -15.17 -5.04 -7.54
N ASP A 13 -15.29 -5.08 -8.86
CA ASP A 13 -14.68 -6.07 -9.74
C ASP A 13 -13.46 -5.55 -10.50
N GLU A 14 -13.03 -4.31 -10.19
CA GLU A 14 -11.87 -3.69 -10.82
C GLU A 14 -10.67 -3.63 -9.85
N TYR A 15 -9.63 -4.38 -10.17
CA TYR A 15 -8.38 -4.29 -9.44
C TYR A 15 -7.60 -3.05 -9.86
N THR A 16 -7.15 -2.27 -8.87
CA THR A 16 -6.36 -1.07 -9.14
C THR A 16 -4.97 -1.17 -8.53
N GLN A 17 -4.05 -0.34 -9.04
CA GLN A 17 -2.71 -0.20 -8.47
C GLN A 17 -2.63 0.88 -7.39
N LYS A 18 -3.76 1.50 -7.05
CA LYS A 18 -3.77 2.54 -6.02
C LYS A 18 -3.45 1.96 -4.65
N GLY A 19 -2.44 2.52 -4.01
CA GLY A 19 -2.10 2.17 -2.65
C GLY A 19 -3.19 2.56 -1.67
N LEU A 20 -3.17 1.95 -0.48
CA LEU A 20 -4.17 2.15 0.56
C LEU A 20 -4.37 3.62 0.92
N LEU A 21 -3.27 4.36 1.15
CA LEU A 21 -3.34 5.74 1.63
C LEU A 21 -4.04 6.68 0.66
N ASN A 22 -3.93 6.41 -0.62
CA ASN A 22 -4.58 7.22 -1.65
C ASN A 22 -5.92 6.63 -2.09
N GLY A 23 -5.96 5.32 -2.25
CA GLY A 23 -7.13 4.62 -2.79
C GLY A 23 -8.33 4.60 -1.86
N ILE A 24 -8.13 4.61 -0.54
CA ILE A 24 -9.22 4.50 0.43
C ILE A 24 -10.24 5.64 0.31
N TYR A 25 -9.80 6.82 -0.10
CA TYR A 25 -10.67 7.98 -0.26
C TYR A 25 -11.57 7.92 -1.50
N TYR A 26 -11.34 6.97 -2.38
CA TYR A 26 -12.16 6.73 -3.57
C TYR A 26 -13.16 5.59 -3.38
N THR A 27 -13.22 5.01 -2.18
CA THR A 27 -14.22 4.00 -1.83
C THR A 27 -15.52 4.66 -1.39
N ASP A 28 -16.55 3.86 -1.11
CA ASP A 28 -17.84 4.34 -0.60
C ASP A 28 -17.80 4.74 0.88
N LEU A 29 -16.64 4.69 1.52
CA LEU A 29 -16.51 5.13 2.91
C LEU A 29 -16.63 6.63 3.03
N ASN A 30 -17.19 7.08 4.18
CA ASN A 30 -17.27 8.49 4.50
C ASN A 30 -15.85 9.06 4.63
N TYR A 31 -15.60 10.18 3.95
CA TYR A 31 -14.28 10.82 3.91
C TYR A 31 -13.77 11.17 5.33
N TYR A 32 -14.62 11.73 6.18
CA TYR A 32 -14.22 12.15 7.52
C TYR A 32 -13.88 10.96 8.42
N ASP A 33 -14.63 9.87 8.30
CA ASP A 33 -14.37 8.65 9.04
C ASP A 33 -13.05 8.02 8.60
N CYS A 34 -12.78 8.00 7.29
CA CYS A 34 -11.49 7.55 6.75
C CYS A 34 -10.34 8.39 7.26
N ASP A 35 -10.48 9.70 7.24
CA ASP A 35 -9.43 10.64 7.65
C ASP A 35 -9.06 10.42 9.12
N ASP A 36 -10.05 10.25 9.99
CA ASP A 36 -9.83 9.95 11.40
C ASP A 36 -9.05 8.65 11.61
N VAL A 37 -9.43 7.59 10.90
CA VAL A 37 -8.77 6.28 11.01
C VAL A 37 -7.36 6.32 10.41
N MET A 38 -7.16 7.12 9.36
CA MET A 38 -5.87 7.25 8.68
C MET A 38 -4.86 8.14 9.42
N THR A 39 -5.28 8.84 10.48
CA THR A 39 -4.42 9.76 11.23
C THR A 39 -3.06 9.16 11.63
N PRO A 40 -2.95 7.90 12.14
CA PRO A 40 -1.64 7.34 12.47
C PRO A 40 -0.66 7.30 11.29
N PHE A 41 -1.16 7.06 10.07
CA PHE A 41 -0.30 7.13 8.88
C PHE A 41 0.27 8.53 8.67
N TYR A 42 -0.58 9.56 8.78
CA TYR A 42 -0.16 10.94 8.56
C TYR A 42 0.78 11.46 9.62
N GLN A 43 0.67 10.96 10.84
CA GLN A 43 1.52 11.37 11.95
C GLN A 43 2.88 10.68 11.95
N GLU A 44 2.96 9.44 11.48
CA GLU A 44 4.12 8.58 11.70
C GLU A 44 4.83 8.11 10.42
N LEU A 45 4.15 8.15 9.27
CA LEU A 45 4.79 7.85 8.00
C LEU A 45 5.38 9.10 7.37
N VAL A 46 6.61 8.97 6.90
CA VAL A 46 7.27 10.03 6.14
C VAL A 46 6.72 10.01 4.71
N SER A 47 6.34 11.19 4.20
CA SER A 47 6.09 11.40 2.77
C SER A 47 7.39 11.89 2.13
N PRO A 48 8.21 11.00 1.56
CA PRO A 48 9.51 11.40 1.07
C PRO A 48 9.41 12.21 -0.21
N GLU A 49 10.26 13.23 -0.33
CA GLU A 49 10.53 13.85 -1.61
C GLU A 49 11.49 12.94 -2.37
N ILE A 50 10.98 12.30 -3.42
CA ILE A 50 11.83 11.53 -4.33
C ILE A 50 12.50 12.53 -5.28
N SER A 51 13.83 12.53 -5.30
CA SER A 51 14.61 13.48 -6.10
C SER A 51 14.18 13.47 -7.56
N PRO A 52 13.88 14.63 -8.17
CA PRO A 52 13.59 14.70 -9.60
C PRO A 52 14.71 14.15 -10.49
N GLU A 53 15.94 14.16 -10.00
CA GLU A 53 17.11 13.61 -10.71
C GLU A 53 17.00 12.09 -10.91
N MET A 54 16.27 11.41 -10.05
CA MET A 54 16.04 9.97 -10.18
C MET A 54 14.99 9.64 -11.25
N LYS A 55 14.30 10.63 -11.78
CA LYS A 55 13.26 10.50 -12.83
C LYS A 55 12.19 9.48 -12.47
N VAL A 56 11.84 9.39 -11.19
CA VAL A 56 10.79 8.49 -10.73
C VAL A 56 9.46 9.22 -10.75
N ILE A 57 8.56 8.79 -11.63
CA ILE A 57 7.26 9.44 -11.82
C ILE A 57 6.23 8.93 -10.82
N ASN A 58 6.15 7.62 -10.62
CA ASN A 58 5.19 6.98 -9.72
C ASN A 58 5.93 6.01 -8.80
N PRO A 59 6.52 6.48 -7.71
CA PRO A 59 7.14 5.55 -6.75
C PRO A 59 6.06 4.68 -6.13
N MET A 60 6.33 3.40 -6.03
CA MET A 60 5.39 2.41 -5.48
C MET A 60 5.87 2.01 -4.09
N PHE A 61 5.04 2.28 -3.08
CA PHE A 61 5.39 2.09 -1.67
C PHE A 61 4.98 0.72 -1.16
N PHE A 62 5.88 0.11 -0.39
CA PHE A 62 5.64 -1.14 0.34
C PHE A 62 5.95 -0.90 1.80
N PHE A 63 5.19 -1.52 2.70
CA PHE A 63 5.55 -1.58 4.10
C PHE A 63 6.62 -2.65 4.34
N THR A 64 7.53 -2.36 5.27
CA THR A 64 8.39 -3.38 5.87
C THR A 64 7.58 -4.21 6.86
N GLU A 65 8.16 -5.27 7.40
CA GLU A 65 7.50 -6.04 8.47
C GLU A 65 7.22 -5.18 9.71
N LYS A 66 8.12 -4.27 10.06
CA LYS A 66 7.88 -3.29 11.13
C LYS A 66 6.74 -2.34 10.81
N GLY A 67 6.62 -1.93 9.56
CA GLY A 67 5.50 -1.10 9.11
C GLY A 67 4.17 -1.80 9.23
N VAL A 68 4.10 -3.06 8.81
CA VAL A 68 2.89 -3.89 8.96
C VAL A 68 2.54 -4.05 10.44
N GLU A 69 3.51 -4.38 11.29
CA GLU A 69 3.30 -4.54 12.73
C GLU A 69 2.73 -3.25 13.34
N LYS A 70 3.29 -2.10 12.96
CA LYS A 70 2.86 -0.80 13.50
C LYS A 70 1.46 -0.41 13.06
N PHE A 71 1.09 -0.66 11.82
CA PHE A 71 -0.15 -0.16 11.22
C PHE A 71 -1.22 -1.24 10.99
N SER A 72 -1.00 -2.47 11.44
CA SER A 72 -1.95 -3.57 11.21
C SER A 72 -3.35 -3.28 11.76
N ASP A 73 -3.44 -2.66 12.93
CA ASP A 73 -4.73 -2.32 13.54
C ASP A 73 -5.51 -1.30 12.69
N VAL A 74 -4.81 -0.31 12.14
CA VAL A 74 -5.42 0.70 11.27
C VAL A 74 -5.93 0.06 9.98
N ILE A 75 -5.11 -0.81 9.38
CA ILE A 75 -5.46 -1.51 8.13
C ILE A 75 -6.68 -2.41 8.36
N GLN A 76 -6.70 -3.16 9.47
CA GLN A 76 -7.82 -4.02 9.81
C GLN A 76 -9.09 -3.21 10.04
N LYS A 77 -9.00 -2.06 10.70
CA LYS A 77 -10.14 -1.19 10.95
C LYS A 77 -10.74 -0.66 9.65
N LEU A 78 -9.89 -0.26 8.69
CA LEU A 78 -10.35 0.17 7.37
C LEU A 78 -11.04 -0.96 6.61
N ASP A 79 -10.50 -2.17 6.68
CA ASP A 79 -11.12 -3.34 6.05
C ASP A 79 -12.48 -3.65 6.67
N ASP A 80 -12.60 -3.60 7.99
CA ASP A 80 -13.87 -3.79 8.70
C ASP A 80 -14.89 -2.72 8.31
N MET A 81 -14.46 -1.47 8.17
CA MET A 81 -15.34 -0.39 7.72
C MET A 81 -15.86 -0.63 6.30
N LEU A 82 -15.01 -1.10 5.38
CA LEU A 82 -15.42 -1.45 4.02
C LEU A 82 -16.44 -2.59 4.01
N LYS A 83 -16.23 -3.61 4.83
CA LYS A 83 -17.14 -4.75 4.95
C LYS A 83 -18.51 -4.35 5.54
N ALA A 84 -18.54 -3.30 6.34
CA ALA A 84 -19.79 -2.79 6.93
C ALA A 84 -20.65 -2.01 5.93
N VAL A 85 -20.09 -1.57 4.81
CA VAL A 85 -20.84 -0.90 3.74
C VAL A 85 -21.46 -1.97 2.85
N THR A 86 -22.76 -2.17 2.97
CA THR A 86 -23.47 -3.30 2.36
C THR A 86 -23.58 -3.25 0.84
N ASP A 87 -23.44 -2.05 0.26
CA ASP A 87 -23.63 -1.82 -1.17
C ASP A 87 -22.32 -1.79 -1.96
N THR A 88 -21.18 -2.08 -1.33
CA THR A 88 -19.88 -2.06 -1.99
C THR A 88 -19.23 -3.44 -2.01
N LEU A 89 -18.49 -3.71 -3.08
CA LEU A 89 -17.59 -4.87 -3.19
C LEU A 89 -16.13 -4.45 -2.99
N ASP A 90 -15.89 -3.20 -2.60
CA ASP A 90 -14.56 -2.67 -2.38
C ASP A 90 -13.88 -3.44 -1.25
N ASN A 91 -12.60 -3.73 -1.42
CA ASN A 91 -11.83 -4.44 -0.40
C ASN A 91 -10.35 -4.08 -0.48
N ILE A 92 -9.63 -4.40 0.60
CA ILE A 92 -8.19 -4.22 0.68
C ILE A 92 -7.51 -5.53 0.31
N ARG A 93 -6.51 -5.43 -0.55
CA ARG A 93 -5.67 -6.54 -0.95
C ARG A 93 -4.22 -6.25 -0.62
N VAL A 94 -3.43 -7.28 -0.41
CA VAL A 94 -2.00 -7.16 -0.12
C VAL A 94 -1.19 -7.86 -1.21
N VAL A 95 -0.20 -7.14 -1.72
CA VAL A 95 0.85 -7.70 -2.58
C VAL A 95 2.05 -7.97 -1.67
N GLU A 96 2.46 -9.21 -1.60
CA GLU A 96 3.51 -9.68 -0.71
C GLU A 96 4.69 -10.17 -1.55
N VAL A 97 5.90 -9.74 -1.21
CA VAL A 97 7.11 -10.12 -1.95
C VAL A 97 8.26 -10.37 -0.99
N ASP A 98 9.07 -11.37 -1.26
CA ASP A 98 10.31 -11.60 -0.51
C ASP A 98 11.30 -10.48 -0.79
N ALA A 99 11.95 -9.99 0.27
CA ALA A 99 12.91 -8.88 0.16
C ALA A 99 14.05 -9.20 -0.81
N GLY A 100 14.46 -10.46 -0.91
CA GLY A 100 15.48 -10.90 -1.84
C GLY A 100 15.09 -10.78 -3.32
N GLN A 101 13.80 -10.64 -3.62
CA GLN A 101 13.29 -10.46 -4.98
C GLN A 101 13.21 -8.99 -5.39
N VAL A 102 13.43 -8.07 -4.45
CA VAL A 102 13.47 -6.64 -4.71
C VAL A 102 14.92 -6.21 -4.86
N LYS A 103 15.30 -5.75 -6.04
CA LYS A 103 16.68 -5.35 -6.32
C LYS A 103 16.99 -4.01 -5.66
N GLU A 104 18.16 -3.91 -5.04
CA GLU A 104 18.59 -2.69 -4.36
C GLU A 104 18.58 -1.46 -5.28
N LYS A 105 18.96 -1.63 -6.54
CA LYS A 105 18.95 -0.56 -7.55
C LYS A 105 17.56 0.00 -7.84
N ASP A 106 16.50 -0.75 -7.55
CA ASP A 106 15.12 -0.36 -7.79
C ASP A 106 14.48 0.36 -6.60
N ILE A 107 15.16 0.35 -5.45
CA ILE A 107 14.70 1.02 -4.23
C ILE A 107 15.14 2.48 -4.29
N VAL A 108 14.17 3.39 -4.32
CA VAL A 108 14.42 4.83 -4.43
C VAL A 108 14.24 5.57 -3.10
N TYR A 109 13.68 4.90 -2.10
CA TYR A 109 13.54 5.40 -0.74
C TYR A 109 13.45 4.23 0.24
N ARG A 110 13.98 4.42 1.44
CA ARG A 110 13.90 3.41 2.51
C ARG A 110 13.91 4.08 3.87
N ASP A 111 13.00 3.64 4.74
CA ASP A 111 13.05 3.93 6.17
C ASP A 111 12.63 2.69 6.97
N GLU A 112 12.42 2.85 8.28
CA GLU A 112 12.08 1.75 9.17
C GLU A 112 10.75 1.06 8.81
N PHE A 113 9.77 1.83 8.29
CA PHE A 113 8.41 1.34 8.07
C PHE A 113 8.07 1.07 6.63
N GLN A 114 8.80 1.65 5.70
CA GLN A 114 8.45 1.56 4.28
C GLN A 114 9.66 1.64 3.35
N ILE A 115 9.48 1.11 2.16
CA ILE A 115 10.36 1.34 1.01
C ILE A 115 9.53 1.88 -0.14
N ALA A 116 10.17 2.56 -1.08
CA ALA A 116 9.58 2.90 -2.36
C ALA A 116 10.43 2.32 -3.48
N VAL A 117 9.79 1.75 -4.47
CA VAL A 117 10.45 1.16 -5.65
C VAL A 117 9.96 1.85 -6.92
N THR A 118 10.69 1.65 -8.01
CA THR A 118 10.26 2.15 -9.31
C THR A 118 9.01 1.41 -9.79
N GLU A 119 8.23 2.05 -10.65
CA GLU A 119 7.03 1.44 -11.24
C GLU A 119 7.37 0.18 -12.03
N SER A 120 8.47 0.17 -12.78
CA SER A 120 8.90 -1.01 -13.53
C SER A 120 9.26 -2.18 -12.63
N ALA A 121 9.87 -1.91 -11.46
CA ALA A 121 10.13 -2.94 -10.45
C ALA A 121 8.83 -3.50 -9.88
N TYR A 122 7.86 -2.63 -9.61
CA TYR A 122 6.55 -3.04 -9.14
C TYR A 122 5.83 -3.95 -10.15
N ASP A 123 5.89 -3.62 -11.43
CA ASP A 123 5.28 -4.43 -12.49
C ASP A 123 5.86 -5.84 -12.52
N ARG A 124 7.18 -5.98 -12.37
CA ARG A 124 7.84 -7.29 -12.27
C ARG A 124 7.40 -8.06 -11.04
N ILE A 125 7.31 -7.39 -9.88
CA ILE A 125 6.84 -7.99 -8.63
C ILE A 125 5.42 -8.52 -8.81
N LYS A 126 4.55 -7.73 -9.43
CA LYS A 126 3.16 -8.09 -9.66
C LYS A 126 3.04 -9.31 -10.57
N GLU A 127 3.86 -9.42 -11.62
CA GLU A 127 3.92 -10.59 -12.48
C GLU A 127 4.34 -11.84 -11.70
N GLN A 128 5.35 -11.72 -10.84
CA GLN A 128 5.87 -12.84 -10.05
C GLN A 128 4.89 -13.32 -8.99
N THR A 129 4.14 -12.40 -8.38
CA THR A 129 3.24 -12.70 -7.26
C THR A 129 1.80 -12.99 -7.69
N GLY A 130 1.43 -12.69 -8.94
CA GLY A 130 0.07 -12.79 -9.43
C GLY A 130 -0.86 -11.68 -8.94
N GLY A 131 -0.30 -10.60 -8.37
CA GLY A 131 -1.06 -9.47 -7.86
C GLY A 131 -1.47 -9.61 -6.39
N GLY A 132 -2.41 -8.77 -5.95
CA GLY A 132 -2.84 -8.72 -4.55
C GLY A 132 -3.81 -9.83 -4.19
N LYS A 133 -3.78 -10.20 -2.92
CA LYS A 133 -4.71 -11.16 -2.31
C LYS A 133 -5.52 -10.47 -1.22
N HIS A 134 -6.72 -10.98 -0.95
CA HIS A 134 -7.54 -10.53 0.18
C HIS A 134 -6.74 -10.60 1.48
N ILE A 135 -6.82 -9.55 2.28
CA ILE A 135 -6.21 -9.56 3.61
C ILE A 135 -7.01 -10.37 4.60
#